data_267e897f8219c08c82d3415208426bef
#
_entry.id   267e897f8219c08c82d3415208426bef
#
_cell.length_a   1.000
_cell.length_b   1.000
_cell.length_c   1.000
_cell.angle_alpha   90.00
_cell.angle_beta   90.00
_cell.angle_gamma   90.00
#
_symmetry.space_group_name_H-M   'P 1'
#
loop_
_entity.id
_entity.type
_entity.pdbx_description
1 polymer ?
#
loop_
_entity_poly.entity_id
_entity_poly.type
_entity_poly.pdbx_seq_one_letter_code
_entity_poly.pdbx_strand_id
1 'polypeptide(L)'
;MAAADEAILKRVLPHSIEAEQSVIGSMIMDREAIVVASEIITGEDFYNRQYGVLFETMVELNDSGRPVDLVTLQDKLREKDVPPEISSLEFIRDLITAVPTSANVKYYAGIVAEKSTLRKLIRLNEEIANTCYAGKEGLEEILETTEKKVFDLVQRRNTGDFVPIRQVVMNAMDRIEKASRNKGNVTGIPTGFIDLDYKTAGLQPSDLILIAARPSMGKTAFVLNIAQNVAFKQGMTVAMFSLEMSKEQFVNRLFSLESKVDSQHLRTGNLTDAEWESLIESAGVIGKSNLIIDDTPGITIAELRSKCRKYKLEYDLKLIIIDYLQLMSGSGGRSSDSRQQEISDISRSLKALARELQVPVIALSQLSRAVEQRPEHRPMLSDLRESGAIEHDADVVMFLYRDDYYNPDTEKKGIAEVIIAKQRNGPIGTIELVWLPDYTKFANLQK
;
A
#
# COMPACT_ATOMS: atom_id res chain seq x y z
N MET A 1 18.26 -39.92 7.06
CA MET A 1 19.25 -39.03 7.68
C MET A 1 20.57 -38.94 6.87
N ALA A 2 21.07 -39.99 6.24
CA ALA A 2 22.32 -39.95 5.48
C ALA A 2 22.31 -39.13 4.17
N ALA A 3 21.18 -38.98 3.49
CA ALA A 3 21.06 -38.19 2.24
C ALA A 3 20.99 -36.67 2.44
N ALA A 4 20.70 -36.20 3.64
CA ALA A 4 20.69 -34.76 3.98
C ALA A 4 22.09 -34.24 4.33
N ASP A 5 22.99 -35.11 4.85
CA ASP A 5 24.34 -34.71 5.24
C ASP A 5 25.30 -34.59 4.02
N GLU A 6 25.05 -35.29 2.91
CA GLU A 6 25.86 -35.18 1.69
C GLU A 6 25.60 -33.90 0.88
N ALA A 7 24.38 -33.31 1.03
CA ALA A 7 23.98 -32.05 0.38
C ALA A 7 24.66 -30.80 1.01
N ILE A 8 25.17 -30.91 2.22
CA ILE A 8 25.81 -29.80 2.97
C ILE A 8 27.28 -29.59 2.49
N LEU A 9 27.90 -30.56 1.84
CA LEU A 9 29.33 -30.55 1.48
C LEU A 9 29.67 -29.90 0.13
N LYS A 10 28.64 -29.56 -0.71
CA LYS A 10 28.88 -28.77 -1.94
C LYS A 10 27.77 -27.69 -2.03
N ARG A 11 27.97 -26.58 -1.38
CA ARG A 11 27.13 -25.37 -1.54
C ARG A 11 27.38 -24.73 -2.91
N VAL A 12 26.92 -25.37 -3.97
CA VAL A 12 26.91 -24.78 -5.32
C VAL A 12 25.72 -23.84 -5.40
N LEU A 13 25.98 -22.60 -5.80
CA LEU A 13 24.88 -21.61 -5.95
C LEU A 13 23.90 -22.09 -7.03
N PRO A 14 22.59 -21.89 -6.84
CA PRO A 14 21.55 -22.27 -7.80
C PRO A 14 21.78 -21.67 -9.19
N HIS A 15 21.83 -22.51 -10.23
CA HIS A 15 22.01 -22.11 -11.62
C HIS A 15 21.42 -23.15 -12.58
N SER A 16 21.27 -22.80 -13.84
CA SER A 16 21.00 -23.71 -14.95
C SER A 16 21.77 -23.19 -16.17
N ILE A 17 22.94 -23.85 -16.45
CA ILE A 17 23.78 -23.49 -17.59
C ILE A 17 23.01 -23.68 -18.90
N GLU A 18 22.21 -24.74 -19.01
CA GLU A 18 21.41 -25.04 -20.20
C GLU A 18 20.38 -23.92 -20.48
N ALA A 19 19.72 -23.39 -19.43
CA ALA A 19 18.77 -22.28 -19.59
C ALA A 19 19.49 -20.98 -19.98
N GLU A 20 20.67 -20.71 -19.37
CA GLU A 20 21.49 -19.53 -19.71
C GLU A 20 21.99 -19.59 -21.17
N GLN A 21 22.49 -20.74 -21.63
CA GLN A 21 22.86 -20.95 -23.01
C GLN A 21 21.66 -20.79 -23.95
N SER A 22 20.51 -21.34 -23.56
CA SER A 22 19.30 -21.25 -24.37
C SER A 22 18.79 -19.83 -24.54
N VAL A 23 18.90 -18.97 -23.51
CA VAL A 23 18.59 -17.55 -23.63
C VAL A 23 19.51 -16.88 -24.65
N ILE A 24 20.85 -17.03 -24.49
CA ILE A 24 21.80 -16.37 -25.36
C ILE A 24 21.64 -16.85 -26.81
N GLY A 25 21.53 -18.17 -27.02
CA GLY A 25 21.34 -18.75 -28.36
C GLY A 25 20.06 -18.25 -29.02
N SER A 26 18.96 -18.17 -28.28
CA SER A 26 17.68 -17.61 -28.78
C SER A 26 17.81 -16.15 -29.21
N MET A 27 18.52 -15.33 -28.43
CA MET A 27 18.77 -13.92 -28.73
C MET A 27 19.62 -13.68 -29.98
N ILE A 28 20.54 -14.59 -30.26
CA ILE A 28 21.34 -14.52 -31.48
C ILE A 28 20.51 -14.93 -32.72
N MET A 29 19.61 -15.90 -32.55
CA MET A 29 18.76 -16.40 -33.62
C MET A 29 17.63 -15.44 -34.00
N ASP A 30 17.10 -14.69 -33.04
CA ASP A 30 15.89 -13.89 -33.21
C ASP A 30 15.98 -12.58 -32.45
N ARG A 31 15.81 -11.46 -33.15
CA ARG A 31 15.83 -10.13 -32.56
C ARG A 31 14.68 -9.89 -31.55
N GLU A 32 13.51 -10.47 -31.80
CA GLU A 32 12.40 -10.36 -30.84
C GLU A 32 12.69 -11.04 -29.53
N ALA A 33 13.49 -12.12 -29.54
CA ALA A 33 13.93 -12.80 -28.32
C ALA A 33 14.80 -11.90 -27.42
N ILE A 34 15.53 -10.91 -27.98
CA ILE A 34 16.32 -9.95 -27.20
C ILE A 34 15.38 -9.08 -26.36
N VAL A 35 14.32 -8.55 -26.97
CA VAL A 35 13.34 -7.72 -26.27
C VAL A 35 12.64 -8.51 -25.17
N VAL A 36 12.16 -9.71 -25.48
CA VAL A 36 11.48 -10.58 -24.50
C VAL A 36 12.37 -10.96 -23.33
N ALA A 37 13.64 -11.28 -23.59
CA ALA A 37 14.58 -11.66 -22.52
C ALA A 37 14.96 -10.46 -21.65
N SER A 38 15.21 -9.28 -22.24
CA SER A 38 15.58 -8.05 -21.50
C SER A 38 14.47 -7.50 -20.60
N GLU A 39 13.20 -7.85 -20.86
CA GLU A 39 12.08 -7.55 -19.97
C GLU A 39 12.10 -8.41 -18.68
N ILE A 40 12.76 -9.59 -18.69
CA ILE A 40 12.67 -10.57 -17.61
C ILE A 40 13.97 -10.59 -16.78
N ILE A 41 15.13 -10.49 -17.44
CA ILE A 41 16.45 -10.63 -16.82
C ILE A 41 17.42 -9.55 -17.29
N THR A 42 18.50 -9.40 -16.54
CA THR A 42 19.66 -8.54 -16.84
C THR A 42 20.93 -9.38 -16.89
N GLY A 43 22.03 -8.81 -17.36
CA GLY A 43 23.32 -9.51 -17.38
C GLY A 43 23.80 -9.99 -16.01
N GLU A 44 23.41 -9.29 -14.92
CA GLU A 44 23.74 -9.68 -13.54
C GLU A 44 22.99 -10.96 -13.08
N ASP A 45 21.92 -11.33 -13.77
CA ASP A 45 21.11 -12.49 -13.42
C ASP A 45 21.70 -13.82 -13.91
N PHE A 46 22.75 -13.79 -14.72
CA PHE A 46 23.48 -14.98 -15.16
C PHE A 46 24.46 -15.47 -14.09
N TYR A 47 24.53 -16.78 -13.92
CA TYR A 47 25.54 -17.43 -13.09
C TYR A 47 26.89 -17.39 -13.78
N ASN A 48 26.89 -17.70 -15.09
CA ASN A 48 28.10 -17.57 -15.91
C ASN A 48 28.25 -16.11 -16.36
N ARG A 49 29.27 -15.45 -15.82
CA ARG A 49 29.57 -14.04 -16.12
C ARG A 49 29.76 -13.78 -17.62
N GLN A 50 30.26 -14.77 -18.36
CA GLN A 50 30.47 -14.67 -19.80
C GLN A 50 29.14 -14.50 -20.53
N TYR A 51 28.09 -15.26 -20.14
CA TYR A 51 26.76 -15.13 -20.72
C TYR A 51 26.12 -13.80 -20.37
N GLY A 52 26.34 -13.28 -19.15
CA GLY A 52 25.91 -11.95 -18.78
C GLY A 52 26.51 -10.85 -19.66
N VAL A 53 27.80 -10.91 -19.98
CA VAL A 53 28.43 -9.96 -20.87
C VAL A 53 27.90 -10.05 -22.30
N LEU A 54 27.67 -11.27 -22.82
CA LEU A 54 27.04 -11.47 -24.13
C LEU A 54 25.61 -10.87 -24.15
N PHE A 55 24.83 -11.15 -23.13
CA PHE A 55 23.46 -10.61 -22.97
C PHE A 55 23.46 -9.09 -23.08
N GLU A 56 24.25 -8.41 -22.23
CA GLU A 56 24.31 -6.94 -22.21
C GLU A 56 24.81 -6.36 -23.53
N THR A 57 25.75 -7.03 -24.18
CA THR A 57 26.25 -6.57 -25.47
C THR A 57 25.22 -6.69 -26.59
N MET A 58 24.38 -7.74 -26.57
CA MET A 58 23.28 -7.88 -27.53
C MET A 58 22.17 -6.88 -27.29
N VAL A 59 21.82 -6.60 -26.01
CA VAL A 59 20.86 -5.56 -25.67
C VAL A 59 21.35 -4.19 -26.13
N GLU A 60 22.61 -3.84 -25.88
CA GLU A 60 23.22 -2.57 -26.31
C GLU A 60 23.22 -2.40 -27.83
N LEU A 61 23.54 -3.47 -28.59
CA LEU A 61 23.43 -3.44 -30.04
C LEU A 61 21.99 -3.23 -30.53
N ASN A 62 21.05 -3.94 -29.93
CA ASN A 62 19.64 -3.81 -30.28
C ASN A 62 19.10 -2.41 -30.01
N ASP A 63 19.42 -1.83 -28.84
CA ASP A 63 19.00 -0.48 -28.44
C ASP A 63 19.60 0.62 -29.31
N SER A 64 20.82 0.39 -29.82
CA SER A 64 21.46 1.28 -30.79
C SER A 64 20.94 1.10 -32.23
N GLY A 65 19.96 0.22 -32.45
CA GLY A 65 19.39 -0.06 -33.77
C GLY A 65 20.30 -0.85 -34.73
N ARG A 66 21.41 -1.39 -34.23
CA ARG A 66 22.35 -2.19 -35.03
C ARG A 66 21.86 -3.64 -35.17
N PRO A 67 22.19 -4.33 -36.26
CA PRO A 67 21.89 -5.75 -36.38
C PRO A 67 22.67 -6.54 -35.31
N VAL A 68 22.05 -7.58 -34.77
CA VAL A 68 22.69 -8.51 -33.83
C VAL A 68 22.94 -9.81 -34.58
N ASP A 69 24.19 -9.96 -35.08
CA ASP A 69 24.67 -11.13 -35.76
C ASP A 69 26.08 -11.51 -35.26
N LEU A 70 26.61 -12.63 -35.76
CA LEU A 70 27.91 -13.14 -35.35
C LEU A 70 29.05 -12.13 -35.54
N VAL A 71 29.00 -11.33 -36.60
CA VAL A 71 30.06 -10.40 -36.96
C VAL A 71 29.97 -9.13 -36.09
N THR A 72 28.78 -8.54 -35.98
CA THR A 72 28.56 -7.32 -35.19
C THR A 72 28.75 -7.58 -33.68
N LEU A 73 28.33 -8.76 -33.19
CA LEU A 73 28.53 -9.16 -31.81
C LEU A 73 30.01 -9.35 -31.51
N GLN A 74 30.75 -10.04 -32.40
CA GLN A 74 32.18 -10.23 -32.21
C GLN A 74 32.96 -8.90 -32.23
N ASP A 75 32.64 -8.00 -33.15
CA ASP A 75 33.24 -6.68 -33.24
C ASP A 75 33.05 -5.88 -31.94
N LYS A 76 31.79 -5.86 -31.43
CA LYS A 76 31.47 -5.17 -30.21
C LYS A 76 32.08 -5.77 -28.95
N LEU A 77 32.22 -7.09 -28.88
CA LEU A 77 32.92 -7.78 -27.79
C LEU A 77 34.42 -7.46 -27.76
N ARG A 78 35.07 -7.30 -28.92
CA ARG A 78 36.47 -6.86 -29.00
C ARG A 78 36.71 -5.45 -28.48
N GLU A 79 35.72 -4.55 -28.64
CA GLU A 79 35.77 -3.20 -28.05
C GLU A 79 35.70 -3.22 -26.50
N LYS A 80 35.06 -4.23 -25.90
CA LYS A 80 34.83 -4.35 -24.45
C LYS A 80 35.97 -5.00 -23.66
N ASP A 81 37.12 -5.33 -24.32
CA ASP A 81 38.27 -5.97 -23.68
C ASP A 81 37.91 -7.26 -22.90
N VAL A 82 37.04 -8.10 -23.50
CA VAL A 82 36.64 -9.39 -22.93
C VAL A 82 37.63 -10.49 -23.29
N PRO A 83 37.71 -11.60 -22.51
CA PRO A 83 38.56 -12.74 -22.84
C PRO A 83 38.33 -13.24 -24.27
N PRO A 84 39.37 -13.56 -25.03
CA PRO A 84 39.28 -13.99 -26.44
C PRO A 84 38.35 -15.17 -26.69
N GLU A 85 38.16 -16.02 -25.66
CA GLU A 85 37.31 -17.20 -25.72
C GLU A 85 35.83 -16.81 -25.93
N ILE A 86 35.38 -15.71 -25.30
CA ILE A 86 33.99 -15.24 -25.38
C ILE A 86 33.70 -14.60 -26.76
N SER A 87 34.68 -13.97 -27.36
CA SER A 87 34.60 -13.35 -28.68
C SER A 87 34.90 -14.30 -29.84
N SER A 88 35.14 -15.58 -29.55
CA SER A 88 35.44 -16.57 -30.59
C SER A 88 34.16 -16.94 -31.36
N LEU A 89 34.28 -17.06 -32.67
CA LEU A 89 33.19 -17.50 -33.53
C LEU A 89 32.73 -18.93 -33.24
N GLU A 90 33.61 -19.77 -32.76
CA GLU A 90 33.32 -21.15 -32.38
C GLU A 90 32.42 -21.19 -31.17
N PHE A 91 32.75 -20.45 -30.11
CA PHE A 91 31.94 -20.35 -28.89
C PHE A 91 30.54 -19.82 -29.18
N ILE A 92 30.41 -18.73 -29.96
CA ILE A 92 29.14 -18.16 -30.31
C ILE A 92 28.30 -19.13 -31.18
N ARG A 93 28.92 -19.87 -32.10
CA ARG A 93 28.23 -20.86 -32.91
C ARG A 93 27.70 -22.02 -32.09
N ASP A 94 28.48 -22.48 -31.10
CA ASP A 94 28.05 -23.56 -30.20
C ASP A 94 26.83 -23.18 -29.41
N LEU A 95 26.68 -21.91 -28.98
CA LEU A 95 25.50 -21.40 -28.31
C LEU A 95 24.24 -21.41 -29.21
N ILE A 96 24.41 -21.08 -30.48
CA ILE A 96 23.31 -21.16 -31.46
C ILE A 96 22.85 -22.60 -31.67
N THR A 97 23.84 -23.51 -31.79
CA THR A 97 23.55 -24.93 -32.07
C THR A 97 22.89 -25.63 -30.88
N ALA A 98 23.12 -25.15 -29.67
CA ALA A 98 22.53 -25.70 -28.45
C ALA A 98 21.02 -25.44 -28.34
N VAL A 99 20.45 -24.54 -29.16
CA VAL A 99 19.04 -24.15 -29.05
C VAL A 99 18.25 -24.51 -30.30
N PRO A 100 17.23 -25.36 -30.20
CA PRO A 100 16.46 -25.76 -31.37
C PRO A 100 15.47 -24.69 -31.88
N THR A 101 15.07 -23.74 -31.04
CA THR A 101 14.11 -22.67 -31.40
C THR A 101 14.18 -21.49 -30.45
N SER A 102 14.02 -20.26 -30.97
CA SER A 102 13.94 -19.02 -30.17
C SER A 102 12.56 -18.85 -29.48
N ALA A 103 11.53 -19.58 -29.88
CA ALA A 103 10.15 -19.41 -29.43
C ALA A 103 9.97 -19.54 -27.90
N ASN A 104 10.85 -20.26 -27.22
CA ASN A 104 10.74 -20.55 -25.80
C ASN A 104 11.60 -19.63 -24.92
N VAL A 105 12.18 -18.56 -25.45
CA VAL A 105 13.10 -17.67 -24.73
C VAL A 105 12.48 -17.14 -23.42
N LYS A 106 11.21 -16.79 -23.41
CA LYS A 106 10.49 -16.37 -22.20
C LYS A 106 10.55 -17.39 -21.07
N TYR A 107 10.42 -18.66 -21.41
CA TYR A 107 10.49 -19.75 -20.43
C TYR A 107 11.93 -19.93 -19.91
N TYR A 108 12.92 -19.89 -20.79
CA TYR A 108 14.33 -20.01 -20.40
C TYR A 108 14.78 -18.83 -19.54
N ALA A 109 14.40 -17.60 -19.90
CA ALA A 109 14.64 -16.41 -19.09
C ALA A 109 13.97 -16.49 -17.70
N GLY A 110 12.76 -17.06 -17.62
CA GLY A 110 12.09 -17.34 -16.35
C GLY A 110 12.90 -18.28 -15.44
N ILE A 111 13.52 -19.33 -15.97
CA ILE A 111 14.39 -20.22 -15.19
C ILE A 111 15.61 -19.46 -14.67
N VAL A 112 16.26 -18.67 -15.52
CA VAL A 112 17.42 -17.86 -15.12
C VAL A 112 17.06 -16.88 -14.02
N ALA A 113 15.93 -16.17 -14.14
CA ALA A 113 15.39 -15.25 -13.13
C ALA A 113 15.12 -15.95 -11.79
N GLU A 114 14.52 -17.15 -11.82
CA GLU A 114 14.28 -17.95 -10.61
C GLU A 114 15.59 -18.29 -9.90
N LYS A 115 16.58 -18.83 -10.63
CA LYS A 115 17.87 -19.19 -10.05
C LYS A 115 18.64 -17.96 -9.56
N SER A 116 18.57 -16.84 -10.26
CA SER A 116 19.13 -15.56 -9.81
C SER A 116 18.49 -15.09 -8.50
N THR A 117 17.19 -15.15 -8.39
CA THR A 117 16.46 -14.79 -7.16
C THR A 117 16.91 -15.64 -5.97
N LEU A 118 17.07 -16.95 -6.17
CA LEU A 118 17.62 -17.84 -5.13
C LEU A 118 19.03 -17.45 -4.71
N ARG A 119 19.91 -17.10 -5.66
CA ARG A 119 21.26 -16.62 -5.35
C ARG A 119 21.24 -15.31 -4.56
N LYS A 120 20.38 -14.37 -4.94
CA LYS A 120 20.19 -13.09 -4.22
C LYS A 120 19.69 -13.33 -2.80
N LEU A 121 18.75 -14.26 -2.61
CA LEU A 121 18.29 -14.67 -1.27
C LEU A 121 19.41 -15.27 -0.42
N ILE A 122 20.23 -16.15 -0.98
CA ILE A 122 21.36 -16.76 -0.28
C ILE A 122 22.36 -15.68 0.18
N ARG A 123 22.75 -14.78 -0.73
CA ARG A 123 23.67 -13.67 -0.40
C ARG A 123 23.10 -12.74 0.66
N LEU A 124 21.81 -12.43 0.58
CA LEU A 124 21.12 -11.58 1.57
C LEU A 124 21.12 -12.24 2.95
N ASN A 125 20.84 -13.56 3.03
CA ASN A 125 20.89 -14.29 4.30
C ASN A 125 22.31 -14.33 4.89
N GLU A 126 23.35 -14.51 4.07
CA GLU A 126 24.74 -14.45 4.50
C GLU A 126 25.10 -13.04 5.03
N GLU A 127 24.65 -11.98 4.38
CA GLU A 127 24.85 -10.61 4.83
C GLU A 127 24.17 -10.34 6.17
N ILE A 128 22.90 -10.76 6.33
CA ILE A 128 22.15 -10.64 7.58
C ILE A 128 22.87 -11.40 8.70
N ALA A 129 23.28 -12.64 8.44
CA ALA A 129 24.02 -13.44 9.42
C ALA A 129 25.31 -12.75 9.86
N ASN A 130 26.09 -12.20 8.92
CA ASN A 130 27.31 -11.49 9.19
C ASN A 130 27.07 -10.21 10.04
N THR A 131 26.01 -9.46 9.76
CA THR A 131 25.61 -8.28 10.55
C THR A 131 25.25 -8.68 12.00
N CYS A 132 24.48 -9.77 12.15
CA CYS A 132 24.13 -10.29 13.48
C CYS A 132 25.39 -10.75 14.26
N TYR A 133 26.33 -11.46 13.62
CA TYR A 133 27.58 -11.87 14.27
C TYR A 133 28.50 -10.71 14.61
N ALA A 134 28.49 -9.64 13.80
CA ALA A 134 29.34 -8.46 14.05
C ALA A 134 28.91 -7.69 15.32
N GLY A 135 27.60 -7.72 15.68
CA GLY A 135 27.08 -7.13 16.91
C GLY A 135 27.31 -5.62 17.07
N LYS A 136 27.49 -4.90 15.96
CA LYS A 136 27.78 -3.46 15.98
C LYS A 136 26.53 -2.59 15.96
N GLU A 137 25.43 -3.11 15.48
CA GLU A 137 24.15 -2.44 15.28
C GLU A 137 23.14 -2.90 16.34
N GLY A 138 22.18 -2.05 16.68
CA GLY A 138 21.11 -2.39 17.60
C GLY A 138 20.14 -3.42 16.99
N LEU A 139 19.46 -4.22 17.84
CA LEU A 139 18.52 -5.24 17.37
C LEU A 139 17.43 -4.66 16.47
N GLU A 140 16.85 -3.51 16.83
CA GLU A 140 15.78 -2.88 16.06
C GLU A 140 16.27 -2.43 14.67
N GLU A 141 17.48 -1.88 14.58
CA GLU A 141 18.10 -1.46 13.32
C GLU A 141 18.39 -2.64 12.39
N ILE A 142 18.85 -3.77 12.96
CA ILE A 142 19.09 -5.02 12.21
C ILE A 142 17.76 -5.55 11.66
N LEU A 143 16.68 -5.54 12.47
CA LEU A 143 15.37 -6.02 12.05
C LEU A 143 14.78 -5.15 10.93
N GLU A 144 14.82 -3.82 11.08
CA GLU A 144 14.33 -2.87 10.06
C GLU A 144 15.10 -3.00 8.73
N THR A 145 16.42 -3.07 8.82
CA THR A 145 17.29 -3.24 7.64
C THR A 145 17.04 -4.58 6.94
N THR A 146 16.84 -5.64 7.71
CA THR A 146 16.53 -6.99 7.20
C THR A 146 15.19 -7.00 6.49
N GLU A 147 14.14 -6.47 7.12
CA GLU A 147 12.79 -6.38 6.52
C GLU A 147 12.83 -5.59 5.20
N LYS A 148 13.51 -4.44 5.18
CA LYS A 148 13.66 -3.62 3.98
C LYS A 148 14.35 -4.37 2.85
N LYS A 149 15.50 -5.03 3.12
CA LYS A 149 16.26 -5.76 2.09
C LYS A 149 15.49 -6.96 1.53
N VAL A 150 14.80 -7.71 2.39
CA VAL A 150 13.95 -8.83 1.95
C VAL A 150 12.79 -8.31 1.10
N PHE A 151 12.16 -7.22 1.52
CA PHE A 151 11.08 -6.60 0.80
C PHE A 151 11.52 -6.09 -0.59
N ASP A 152 12.64 -5.37 -0.67
CA ASP A 152 13.18 -4.87 -1.93
C ASP A 152 13.49 -6.02 -2.92
N LEU A 153 13.95 -7.15 -2.41
CA LEU A 153 14.19 -8.35 -3.22
C LEU A 153 12.88 -8.94 -3.78
N VAL A 154 11.83 -8.98 -2.96
CA VAL A 154 10.51 -9.48 -3.37
C VAL A 154 9.82 -8.51 -4.33
N GLN A 155 9.93 -7.19 -4.09
CA GLN A 155 9.36 -6.17 -4.98
C GLN A 155 10.02 -6.12 -6.35
N ARG A 156 11.34 -6.26 -6.45
CA ARG A 156 12.05 -6.29 -7.74
C ARG A 156 11.53 -7.39 -8.67
N ARG A 157 10.96 -8.45 -8.12
CA ARG A 157 10.25 -9.49 -8.88
C ARG A 157 8.98 -9.00 -9.56
N ASN A 158 8.35 -7.94 -9.02
CA ASN A 158 7.07 -7.38 -9.49
C ASN A 158 7.21 -6.10 -10.33
N THR A 159 8.43 -5.54 -10.47
CA THR A 159 8.64 -4.26 -11.18
C THR A 159 8.91 -4.40 -12.68
N GLY A 160 8.79 -5.59 -13.25
CA GLY A 160 9.09 -5.89 -14.65
C GLY A 160 7.90 -5.96 -15.61
N ASP A 161 6.67 -5.87 -15.14
CA ASP A 161 5.53 -5.95 -16.05
C ASP A 161 5.14 -4.54 -16.57
N PHE A 162 5.70 -4.15 -17.71
CA PHE A 162 5.06 -3.22 -18.62
C PHE A 162 3.74 -3.87 -19.05
N VAL A 163 2.64 -3.38 -18.50
CA VAL A 163 1.33 -3.82 -18.94
C VAL A 163 1.02 -3.10 -20.25
N PRO A 164 0.94 -3.79 -21.40
CA PRO A 164 0.60 -3.17 -22.67
C PRO A 164 -0.71 -2.39 -22.55
N ILE A 165 -0.77 -1.19 -23.14
CA ILE A 165 -1.97 -0.32 -23.04
C ILE A 165 -3.25 -1.07 -23.42
N ARG A 166 -3.19 -2.01 -24.34
CA ARG A 166 -4.30 -2.87 -24.72
C ARG A 166 -4.88 -3.63 -23.52
N GLN A 167 -4.03 -4.18 -22.67
CA GLN A 167 -4.47 -4.91 -21.47
C GLN A 167 -5.04 -3.97 -20.41
N VAL A 168 -4.46 -2.76 -20.26
CA VAL A 168 -5.00 -1.72 -19.38
C VAL A 168 -6.40 -1.30 -19.83
N VAL A 169 -6.60 -1.12 -21.14
CA VAL A 169 -7.92 -0.80 -21.74
C VAL A 169 -8.92 -1.93 -21.47
N MET A 170 -8.55 -3.19 -21.70
CA MET A 170 -9.45 -4.34 -21.42
C MET A 170 -9.84 -4.38 -19.93
N ASN A 171 -8.89 -4.22 -19.03
CA ASN A 171 -9.15 -4.19 -17.58
C ASN A 171 -10.05 -3.00 -17.19
N ALA A 172 -9.86 -1.83 -17.83
CA ALA A 172 -10.72 -0.67 -17.61
C ALA A 172 -12.14 -0.91 -18.11
N MET A 173 -12.31 -1.51 -19.31
CA MET A 173 -13.61 -1.89 -19.85
C MET A 173 -14.35 -2.87 -18.95
N ASP A 174 -13.66 -3.90 -18.44
CA ASP A 174 -14.24 -4.86 -17.49
C ASP A 174 -14.72 -4.19 -16.20
N ARG A 175 -13.98 -3.20 -15.69
CA ARG A 175 -14.38 -2.41 -14.52
C ARG A 175 -15.64 -1.58 -14.82
N ILE A 176 -15.68 -0.91 -15.96
CA ILE A 176 -16.83 -0.12 -16.41
C ILE A 176 -18.07 -1.01 -16.60
N GLU A 177 -17.90 -2.19 -17.20
CA GLU A 177 -18.99 -3.14 -17.39
C GLU A 177 -19.54 -3.64 -16.05
N LYS A 178 -18.66 -4.01 -15.10
CA LYS A 178 -19.07 -4.40 -13.73
C LYS A 178 -19.80 -3.26 -13.02
N ALA A 179 -19.30 -2.02 -13.13
CA ALA A 179 -19.96 -0.86 -12.57
C ALA A 179 -21.34 -0.59 -13.20
N SER A 180 -21.46 -0.77 -14.51
CA SER A 180 -22.75 -0.62 -15.24
C SER A 180 -23.79 -1.66 -14.84
N ARG A 181 -23.35 -2.89 -14.56
CA ARG A 181 -24.25 -3.97 -14.08
C ARG A 181 -24.71 -3.77 -12.63
N ASN A 182 -23.89 -3.13 -11.81
CA ASN A 182 -24.25 -2.73 -10.45
C ASN A 182 -25.14 -1.48 -10.55
N LYS A 183 -26.45 -1.64 -10.42
CA LYS A 183 -27.44 -0.55 -10.40
C LYS A 183 -27.29 0.41 -9.20
N GLY A 184 -26.32 0.21 -8.34
CA GLY A 184 -25.93 1.13 -7.25
C GLY A 184 -24.68 1.89 -7.65
N ASN A 185 -24.70 3.22 -7.55
CA ASN A 185 -23.66 4.15 -7.96
C ASN A 185 -22.31 4.05 -7.20
N VAL A 186 -22.07 2.98 -6.44
CA VAL A 186 -20.90 2.81 -5.58
C VAL A 186 -20.00 1.74 -6.15
N THR A 187 -18.84 2.15 -6.67
CA THR A 187 -17.81 1.24 -7.23
C THR A 187 -16.78 0.84 -6.19
N GLY A 188 -16.56 1.68 -5.18
CA GLY A 188 -15.70 1.45 -4.04
C GLY A 188 -16.42 0.84 -2.84
N ILE A 189 -15.82 0.91 -1.66
CA ILE A 189 -16.42 0.45 -0.40
C ILE A 189 -17.42 1.51 0.07
N PRO A 190 -18.71 1.17 0.25
CA PRO A 190 -19.71 2.10 0.71
C PRO A 190 -19.44 2.57 2.16
N THR A 191 -19.45 3.87 2.39
CA THR A 191 -19.28 4.46 3.73
C THR A 191 -20.52 4.29 4.60
N GLY A 192 -21.70 4.12 3.99
CA GLY A 192 -23.01 4.12 4.64
C GLY A 192 -23.68 5.50 4.68
N PHE A 193 -22.99 6.54 4.22
CA PHE A 193 -23.53 7.88 4.03
C PHE A 193 -23.91 8.07 2.57
N ILE A 194 -25.21 8.05 2.27
CA ILE A 194 -25.75 7.98 0.90
C ILE A 194 -25.21 9.10 0.00
N ASP A 195 -25.32 10.34 0.46
CA ASP A 195 -24.89 11.52 -0.31
C ASP A 195 -23.34 11.55 -0.47
N LEU A 196 -22.60 11.01 0.51
CA LEU A 196 -21.14 10.87 0.42
C LEU A 196 -20.76 9.80 -0.61
N ASP A 197 -21.39 8.64 -0.52
CA ASP A 197 -21.17 7.52 -1.44
C ASP A 197 -21.54 7.91 -2.88
N TYR A 198 -22.61 8.72 -3.06
CA TYR A 198 -22.96 9.25 -4.37
C TYR A 198 -21.89 10.17 -4.96
N LYS A 199 -21.28 11.06 -4.14
CA LYS A 199 -20.25 12.00 -4.61
C LYS A 199 -18.88 11.35 -4.82
N THR A 200 -18.52 10.36 -3.99
CA THR A 200 -17.20 9.72 -4.03
C THR A 200 -17.18 8.39 -4.78
N ALA A 201 -18.38 7.86 -5.14
CA ALA A 201 -18.56 6.48 -5.59
C ALA A 201 -18.04 5.43 -4.56
N GLY A 202 -18.03 5.78 -3.26
CA GLY A 202 -17.46 5.02 -2.16
C GLY A 202 -15.94 5.18 -2.01
N LEU A 203 -15.33 4.47 -1.06
CA LEU A 203 -13.89 4.50 -0.81
C LEU A 203 -13.19 3.64 -1.87
N GLN A 204 -12.38 4.26 -2.73
CA GLN A 204 -11.74 3.56 -3.84
C GLN A 204 -10.45 2.87 -3.40
N PRO A 205 -10.14 1.68 -3.95
CA PRO A 205 -8.85 1.03 -3.72
C PRO A 205 -7.68 1.95 -4.06
N SER A 206 -6.63 1.91 -3.27
CA SER A 206 -5.40 2.73 -3.43
C SER A 206 -5.56 4.22 -3.11
N ASP A 207 -6.75 4.70 -2.70
CA ASP A 207 -6.92 6.08 -2.32
C ASP A 207 -6.41 6.36 -0.90
N LEU A 208 -5.75 7.50 -0.75
CA LEU A 208 -5.47 8.12 0.54
C LEU A 208 -6.52 9.21 0.78
N ILE A 209 -7.34 9.02 1.81
CA ILE A 209 -8.45 9.90 2.18
C ILE A 209 -8.08 10.60 3.48
N LEU A 210 -7.98 11.91 3.45
CA LEU A 210 -7.72 12.72 4.62
C LEU A 210 -9.04 13.27 5.18
N ILE A 211 -9.30 13.04 6.48
CA ILE A 211 -10.43 13.65 7.18
C ILE A 211 -9.89 14.53 8.29
N ALA A 212 -10.11 15.82 8.18
CA ALA A 212 -9.57 16.78 9.14
C ALA A 212 -10.68 17.61 9.80
N ALA A 213 -10.48 17.92 11.09
CA ALA A 213 -11.39 18.73 11.85
C ALA A 213 -10.71 19.37 13.06
N ARG A 214 -11.34 20.41 13.62
CA ARG A 214 -11.01 20.89 14.97
C ARG A 214 -11.47 19.87 16.01
N PRO A 215 -10.87 19.89 17.23
CA PRO A 215 -11.35 19.07 18.35
C PRO A 215 -12.86 19.21 18.56
N SER A 216 -13.50 18.17 19.04
CA SER A 216 -14.95 18.10 19.35
C SER A 216 -15.91 18.16 18.16
N MET A 217 -15.43 18.24 16.91
CA MET A 217 -16.27 18.18 15.71
C MET A 217 -16.80 16.76 15.40
N GLY A 218 -16.31 15.73 16.09
CA GLY A 218 -16.77 14.35 15.91
C GLY A 218 -15.94 13.53 14.92
N LYS A 219 -14.68 13.89 14.66
CA LYS A 219 -13.77 13.22 13.69
C LYS A 219 -13.71 11.71 13.91
N THR A 220 -13.35 11.25 15.13
CA THR A 220 -13.31 9.84 15.50
C THR A 220 -14.67 9.16 15.37
N ALA A 221 -15.76 9.85 15.79
CA ALA A 221 -17.11 9.32 15.67
C ALA A 221 -17.50 9.08 14.20
N PHE A 222 -17.14 9.98 13.29
CA PHE A 222 -17.44 9.86 11.87
C PHE A 222 -16.78 8.61 11.26
N VAL A 223 -15.49 8.39 11.52
CA VAL A 223 -14.80 7.20 11.01
C VAL A 223 -15.24 5.91 11.69
N LEU A 224 -15.70 5.98 12.95
CA LEU A 224 -16.33 4.85 13.63
C LEU A 224 -17.64 4.42 12.94
N ASN A 225 -18.45 5.39 12.50
CA ASN A 225 -19.67 5.08 11.73
C ASN A 225 -19.33 4.43 10.38
N ILE A 226 -18.25 4.87 9.72
CA ILE A 226 -17.75 4.21 8.49
C ILE A 226 -17.28 2.79 8.82
N ALA A 227 -16.44 2.63 9.86
CA ALA A 227 -15.92 1.33 10.28
C ALA A 227 -17.05 0.35 10.63
N GLN A 228 -18.08 0.82 11.37
CA GLN A 228 -19.28 0.05 11.67
C GLN A 228 -19.99 -0.41 10.40
N ASN A 229 -20.23 0.49 9.45
CA ASN A 229 -20.90 0.13 8.21
C ASN A 229 -20.11 -0.92 7.43
N VAL A 230 -18.77 -0.75 7.32
CA VAL A 230 -17.91 -1.64 6.54
C VAL A 230 -17.70 -2.99 7.24
N ALA A 231 -17.37 -2.99 8.54
CA ALA A 231 -17.05 -4.21 9.26
C ALA A 231 -18.31 -5.01 9.69
N PHE A 232 -19.39 -4.34 10.13
CA PHE A 232 -20.54 -5.02 10.70
C PHE A 232 -21.60 -5.34 9.65
N LYS A 233 -21.93 -4.38 8.76
CA LYS A 233 -23.00 -4.57 7.78
C LYS A 233 -22.53 -5.23 6.49
N GLN A 234 -21.27 -4.91 6.05
CA GLN A 234 -20.74 -5.46 4.82
C GLN A 234 -19.82 -6.66 5.07
N GLY A 235 -19.46 -6.96 6.34
CA GLY A 235 -18.60 -8.07 6.71
C GLY A 235 -17.17 -7.99 6.21
N MET A 236 -16.71 -6.77 5.83
CA MET A 236 -15.37 -6.53 5.31
C MET A 236 -14.38 -6.28 6.44
N THR A 237 -13.13 -6.72 6.29
CA THR A 237 -12.09 -6.49 7.31
C THR A 237 -11.61 -5.06 7.32
N VAL A 238 -11.67 -4.43 8.49
CA VAL A 238 -11.21 -3.07 8.74
C VAL A 238 -10.11 -3.09 9.80
N ALA A 239 -8.97 -2.49 9.53
CA ALA A 239 -7.93 -2.24 10.53
C ALA A 239 -8.01 -0.78 10.99
N MET A 240 -8.17 -0.58 12.29
CA MET A 240 -8.20 0.72 12.95
C MET A 240 -7.01 0.88 13.87
N PHE A 241 -6.14 1.85 13.55
CA PHE A 241 -5.02 2.27 14.39
C PHE A 241 -5.46 3.47 15.23
N SER A 242 -5.66 3.25 16.53
CA SER A 242 -6.10 4.26 17.49
C SER A 242 -4.92 4.75 18.32
N LEU A 243 -4.31 5.86 17.91
CA LEU A 243 -3.10 6.39 18.56
C LEU A 243 -3.42 7.37 19.71
N GLU A 244 -4.66 7.85 19.79
CA GLU A 244 -5.14 8.77 20.83
C GLU A 244 -5.91 8.07 21.94
N MET A 245 -6.69 7.05 21.60
CA MET A 245 -7.60 6.37 22.53
C MET A 245 -7.21 4.92 22.72
N SER A 246 -7.42 4.39 23.96
CA SER A 246 -7.26 2.96 24.19
C SER A 246 -8.36 2.16 23.47
N LYS A 247 -8.08 0.89 23.19
CA LYS A 247 -9.04 -0.04 22.56
C LYS A 247 -10.34 -0.19 23.37
N GLU A 248 -10.28 -0.12 24.69
CA GLU A 248 -11.46 -0.19 25.57
C GLU A 248 -12.34 1.05 25.39
N GLN A 249 -11.76 2.25 25.34
CA GLN A 249 -12.49 3.49 25.09
C GLN A 249 -13.15 3.48 23.71
N PHE A 250 -12.44 2.91 22.74
CA PHE A 250 -12.93 2.75 21.38
C PHE A 250 -14.13 1.80 21.32
N VAL A 251 -14.04 0.65 21.98
CA VAL A 251 -15.14 -0.33 22.06
C VAL A 251 -16.36 0.27 22.79
N ASN A 252 -16.16 1.08 23.84
CA ASN A 252 -17.27 1.76 24.53
C ASN A 252 -18.02 2.70 23.57
N ARG A 253 -17.32 3.41 22.66
CA ARG A 253 -17.99 4.21 21.62
C ARG A 253 -18.74 3.36 20.61
N LEU A 254 -18.19 2.20 20.23
CA LEU A 254 -18.90 1.25 19.36
C LEU A 254 -20.15 0.70 20.03
N PHE A 255 -20.12 0.44 21.34
CA PHE A 255 -21.30 0.05 22.08
C PHE A 255 -22.40 1.12 22.01
N SER A 256 -22.07 2.37 22.34
CA SER A 256 -23.05 3.47 22.25
C SER A 256 -23.62 3.62 20.83
N LEU A 257 -22.76 3.50 19.82
CA LEU A 257 -23.14 3.61 18.41
C LEU A 257 -24.07 2.48 17.95
N GLU A 258 -23.83 1.23 18.36
CA GLU A 258 -24.57 0.05 17.92
C GLU A 258 -25.83 -0.15 18.74
N SER A 259 -25.73 -0.12 20.08
CA SER A 259 -26.87 -0.33 21.00
C SER A 259 -27.83 0.84 21.07
N LYS A 260 -27.40 2.05 20.65
CA LYS A 260 -28.11 3.32 20.88
C LYS A 260 -28.36 3.61 22.36
N VAL A 261 -27.47 3.18 23.21
CA VAL A 261 -27.40 3.53 24.64
C VAL A 261 -26.61 4.80 24.80
N ASP A 262 -27.06 5.72 25.64
CA ASP A 262 -26.37 6.98 25.91
C ASP A 262 -24.94 6.70 26.40
N SER A 263 -23.99 7.37 25.80
CA SER A 263 -22.55 7.27 26.13
C SER A 263 -22.26 7.65 27.59
N GLN A 264 -23.07 8.51 28.22
CA GLN A 264 -22.96 8.83 29.63
C GLN A 264 -23.41 7.66 30.52
N HIS A 265 -24.52 6.98 30.14
CA HIS A 265 -24.99 5.80 30.87
C HIS A 265 -23.95 4.69 30.86
N LEU A 266 -23.32 4.46 29.69
CA LEU A 266 -22.21 3.49 29.58
C LEU A 266 -21.02 3.86 30.48
N ARG A 267 -20.67 5.15 30.53
CA ARG A 267 -19.53 5.63 31.32
C ARG A 267 -19.76 5.57 32.82
N THR A 268 -20.99 5.86 33.25
CA THR A 268 -21.35 5.88 34.69
C THR A 268 -21.82 4.54 35.20
N GLY A 269 -22.13 3.58 34.31
CA GLY A 269 -22.69 2.28 34.66
C GLY A 269 -24.17 2.34 35.08
N ASN A 270 -24.83 3.47 34.89
CA ASN A 270 -26.26 3.67 35.25
C ASN A 270 -27.15 3.24 34.08
N LEU A 271 -27.28 1.93 33.89
CA LEU A 271 -28.01 1.30 32.81
C LEU A 271 -29.34 0.72 33.29
N THR A 272 -30.35 0.88 32.49
CA THR A 272 -31.66 0.19 32.68
C THR A 272 -31.55 -1.25 32.16
N ASP A 273 -32.50 -2.13 32.58
CA ASP A 273 -32.53 -3.53 32.12
C ASP A 273 -32.64 -3.61 30.57
N ALA A 274 -33.43 -2.74 29.94
CA ALA A 274 -33.55 -2.68 28.49
C ALA A 274 -32.28 -2.23 27.78
N GLU A 275 -31.53 -1.30 28.39
CA GLU A 275 -30.20 -0.89 27.88
C GLU A 275 -29.17 -2.03 28.00
N TRP A 276 -29.24 -2.81 29.10
CA TRP A 276 -28.43 -4.00 29.27
C TRP A 276 -28.69 -5.06 28.18
N GLU A 277 -29.95 -5.35 27.87
CA GLU A 277 -30.36 -6.25 26.78
C GLU A 277 -29.77 -5.79 25.45
N SER A 278 -29.97 -4.51 25.09
CA SER A 278 -29.43 -3.90 23.86
C SER A 278 -27.89 -3.98 23.80
N LEU A 279 -27.24 -3.82 24.94
CA LEU A 279 -25.78 -3.89 25.07
C LEU A 279 -25.28 -5.33 24.80
N ILE A 280 -25.94 -6.34 25.34
CA ILE A 280 -25.60 -7.76 25.13
C ILE A 280 -25.78 -8.14 23.67
N GLU A 281 -26.87 -7.72 23.03
CA GLU A 281 -27.06 -7.92 21.60
C GLU A 281 -25.95 -7.28 20.76
N SER A 282 -25.62 -6.03 21.07
CA SER A 282 -24.53 -5.30 20.41
C SER A 282 -23.17 -5.94 20.60
N ALA A 283 -22.90 -6.50 21.79
CA ALA A 283 -21.67 -7.25 22.06
C ALA A 283 -21.53 -8.47 21.13
N GLY A 284 -22.65 -9.14 20.86
CA GLY A 284 -22.71 -10.25 19.90
C GLY A 284 -22.39 -9.82 18.45
N VAL A 285 -22.85 -8.62 18.04
CA VAL A 285 -22.57 -8.06 16.71
C VAL A 285 -21.12 -7.61 16.61
N ILE A 286 -20.63 -6.83 17.57
CA ILE A 286 -19.27 -6.32 17.60
C ILE A 286 -18.26 -7.46 17.65
N GLY A 287 -18.49 -8.48 18.51
CA GLY A 287 -17.58 -9.61 18.69
C GLY A 287 -17.49 -10.53 17.46
N LYS A 288 -18.47 -10.53 16.55
CA LYS A 288 -18.47 -11.28 15.29
C LYS A 288 -17.95 -10.47 14.11
N SER A 289 -17.69 -9.19 14.30
CA SER A 289 -17.26 -8.30 13.22
C SER A 289 -15.80 -8.53 12.84
N ASN A 290 -15.46 -8.18 11.61
CA ASN A 290 -14.10 -8.23 11.09
C ASN A 290 -13.35 -6.90 11.36
N LEU A 291 -13.47 -6.34 12.57
CA LEU A 291 -12.79 -5.13 12.99
C LEU A 291 -11.55 -5.46 13.82
N ILE A 292 -10.40 -5.03 13.35
CA ILE A 292 -9.11 -5.15 14.05
C ILE A 292 -8.77 -3.80 14.64
N ILE A 293 -8.53 -3.73 15.95
CA ILE A 293 -8.15 -2.49 16.64
C ILE A 293 -6.71 -2.64 17.16
N ASP A 294 -5.87 -1.69 16.81
CA ASP A 294 -4.49 -1.57 17.26
C ASP A 294 -4.30 -0.22 17.96
N ASP A 295 -3.96 -0.23 19.23
CA ASP A 295 -3.74 0.96 20.05
C ASP A 295 -2.26 1.14 20.45
N THR A 296 -1.34 0.63 19.62
CA THR A 296 0.12 0.80 19.84
C THR A 296 0.48 2.29 19.79
N PRO A 297 0.93 2.89 20.92
CA PRO A 297 1.26 4.31 20.94
C PRO A 297 2.52 4.60 20.16
N GLY A 298 2.52 5.70 19.38
CA GLY A 298 3.70 6.14 18.64
C GLY A 298 4.18 5.16 17.58
N ILE A 299 3.27 4.38 16.99
CA ILE A 299 3.60 3.41 15.94
C ILE A 299 4.39 4.07 14.80
N THR A 300 5.45 3.42 14.36
CA THR A 300 6.23 3.84 13.21
C THR A 300 5.55 3.45 11.90
N ILE A 301 5.87 4.15 10.81
CA ILE A 301 5.34 3.80 9.49
C ILE A 301 5.77 2.39 9.04
N ALA A 302 6.96 1.94 9.41
CA ALA A 302 7.46 0.60 9.11
C ALA A 302 6.64 -0.47 9.83
N GLU A 303 6.38 -0.30 11.12
CA GLU A 303 5.56 -1.21 11.92
C GLU A 303 4.11 -1.26 11.43
N LEU A 304 3.50 -0.10 11.17
CA LEU A 304 2.15 -0.01 10.59
C LEU A 304 2.05 -0.78 9.27
N ARG A 305 3.03 -0.59 8.39
CA ARG A 305 3.10 -1.27 7.10
C ARG A 305 3.23 -2.79 7.24
N SER A 306 4.09 -3.26 8.15
CA SER A 306 4.26 -4.68 8.46
C SER A 306 2.96 -5.30 8.97
N LYS A 307 2.28 -4.66 9.94
CA LYS A 307 0.99 -5.10 10.45
C LYS A 307 -0.10 -5.12 9.37
N CYS A 308 -0.20 -4.08 8.54
CA CYS A 308 -1.18 -4.02 7.46
C CYS A 308 -0.98 -5.12 6.40
N ARG A 309 0.27 -5.45 6.05
CA ARG A 309 0.59 -6.57 5.16
C ARG A 309 0.13 -7.89 5.75
N LYS A 310 0.42 -8.13 7.03
CA LYS A 310 -0.05 -9.31 7.76
C LYS A 310 -1.57 -9.41 7.72
N TYR A 311 -2.29 -8.33 8.07
CA TYR A 311 -3.74 -8.30 8.04
C TYR A 311 -4.32 -8.49 6.64
N LYS A 312 -3.62 -8.02 5.61
CA LYS A 312 -4.02 -8.24 4.21
C LYS A 312 -3.94 -9.71 3.82
N LEU A 313 -2.92 -10.43 4.26
CA LEU A 313 -2.71 -11.83 3.95
C LEU A 313 -3.62 -12.75 4.78
N GLU A 314 -3.77 -12.48 6.08
CA GLU A 314 -4.49 -13.36 7.00
C GLU A 314 -6.00 -13.12 7.02
N TYR A 315 -6.44 -11.87 6.86
CA TYR A 315 -7.83 -11.46 7.06
C TYR A 315 -8.45 -10.75 5.84
N ASP A 316 -7.76 -10.71 4.71
CA ASP A 316 -8.22 -10.02 3.49
C ASP A 316 -8.62 -8.55 3.75
N LEU A 317 -7.72 -7.79 4.38
CA LEU A 317 -7.92 -6.39 4.75
C LEU A 317 -8.47 -5.54 3.60
N LYS A 318 -9.56 -4.80 3.87
CA LYS A 318 -10.26 -3.96 2.89
C LYS A 318 -10.19 -2.46 3.18
N LEU A 319 -10.03 -2.05 4.43
CA LEU A 319 -9.98 -0.64 4.82
C LEU A 319 -8.98 -0.44 5.97
N ILE A 320 -8.17 0.61 5.87
CA ILE A 320 -7.26 1.06 6.94
C ILE A 320 -7.72 2.42 7.44
N ILE A 321 -7.82 2.60 8.76
CA ILE A 321 -8.16 3.86 9.40
C ILE A 321 -7.09 4.19 10.44
N ILE A 322 -6.60 5.45 10.46
CA ILE A 322 -5.54 5.92 11.37
C ILE A 322 -6.04 7.15 12.11
N ASP A 323 -6.18 7.08 13.44
CA ASP A 323 -6.61 8.18 14.31
C ASP A 323 -5.51 8.53 15.33
N TYR A 324 -4.70 9.56 15.14
CA TYR A 324 -4.53 10.49 14.03
C TYR A 324 -3.04 10.62 13.66
N LEU A 325 -2.74 11.08 12.45
CA LEU A 325 -1.40 11.09 11.85
C LEU A 325 -0.31 11.74 12.71
N GLN A 326 -0.63 12.85 13.38
CA GLN A 326 0.36 13.60 14.15
C GLN A 326 0.86 12.86 15.41
N LEU A 327 0.29 11.72 15.77
CA LEU A 327 0.78 10.86 16.86
C LEU A 327 1.70 9.73 16.38
N MET A 328 1.86 9.56 15.08
CA MET A 328 2.82 8.59 14.54
C MET A 328 4.25 9.07 14.80
N SER A 329 5.15 8.12 15.05
CA SER A 329 6.58 8.37 15.18
C SER A 329 7.26 8.28 13.81
N GLY A 330 8.08 9.30 13.48
CA GLY A 330 8.96 9.26 12.33
C GLY A 330 10.37 8.84 12.72
N SER A 331 11.20 8.55 11.73
CA SER A 331 12.59 8.09 11.90
C SER A 331 13.61 9.21 12.18
N GLY A 332 13.20 10.45 12.46
CA GLY A 332 14.10 11.62 12.54
C GLY A 332 13.95 12.47 13.80
N GLY A 333 15.05 13.16 14.15
CA GLY A 333 15.25 13.89 15.41
C GLY A 333 14.42 15.18 15.63
N ARG A 334 14.46 15.69 16.85
CA ARG A 334 13.62 16.69 17.52
C ARG A 334 13.79 18.16 17.09
N SER A 335 13.64 18.58 15.84
CA SER A 335 13.54 20.00 15.50
C SER A 335 12.21 20.33 14.81
N SER A 336 11.70 21.57 14.92
CA SER A 336 10.40 21.97 14.36
C SER A 336 10.33 21.85 12.83
N ASP A 337 11.46 22.10 12.14
CA ASP A 337 11.56 21.89 10.69
C ASP A 337 11.55 20.41 10.32
N SER A 338 11.97 19.53 11.25
CA SER A 338 11.91 18.08 11.08
C SER A 338 10.47 17.56 11.13
N ARG A 339 9.54 18.19 11.89
CA ARG A 339 8.17 17.71 12.06
C ARG A 339 7.33 17.83 10.80
N GLN A 340 7.44 18.93 10.05
CA GLN A 340 6.76 19.06 8.75
C GLN A 340 7.29 18.05 7.73
N GLN A 341 8.59 17.84 7.72
CA GLN A 341 9.23 16.84 6.86
C GLN A 341 8.77 15.43 7.23
N GLU A 342 8.74 15.12 8.53
CA GLU A 342 8.29 13.85 9.07
C GLU A 342 6.84 13.52 8.65
N ILE A 343 5.92 14.47 8.81
CA ILE A 343 4.52 14.33 8.38
C ILE A 343 4.44 14.14 6.86
N SER A 344 5.29 14.81 6.10
CA SER A 344 5.36 14.65 4.64
C SER A 344 5.82 13.24 4.24
N ASP A 345 6.80 12.69 4.96
CA ASP A 345 7.32 11.34 4.70
C ASP A 345 6.28 10.27 5.09
N ILE A 346 5.57 10.48 6.21
CA ILE A 346 4.45 9.62 6.63
C ILE A 346 3.35 9.63 5.55
N SER A 347 2.93 10.80 5.07
CA SER A 347 1.90 10.94 4.05
C SER A 347 2.23 10.18 2.77
N ARG A 348 3.43 10.40 2.22
CA ARG A 348 3.91 9.68 1.04
C ARG A 348 3.94 8.17 1.26
N SER A 349 4.38 7.75 2.43
CA SER A 349 4.44 6.32 2.80
C SER A 349 3.06 5.70 2.93
N LEU A 350 2.07 6.42 3.46
CA LEU A 350 0.68 5.96 3.52
C LEU A 350 0.04 5.86 2.14
N LYS A 351 0.34 6.81 1.24
CA LYS A 351 -0.10 6.71 -0.16
C LYS A 351 0.54 5.52 -0.88
N ALA A 352 1.82 5.27 -0.63
CA ALA A 352 2.51 4.09 -1.14
C ALA A 352 1.89 2.78 -0.60
N LEU A 353 1.57 2.73 0.69
CA LEU A 353 0.90 1.60 1.33
C LEU A 353 -0.49 1.32 0.74
N ALA A 354 -1.31 2.36 0.55
CA ALA A 354 -2.62 2.23 -0.08
C ALA A 354 -2.53 1.61 -1.48
N ARG A 355 -1.54 2.04 -2.28
CA ARG A 355 -1.27 1.49 -3.62
C ARG A 355 -0.75 0.06 -3.57
N GLU A 356 0.18 -0.23 -2.67
CA GLU A 356 0.77 -1.55 -2.51
C GLU A 356 -0.28 -2.62 -2.17
N LEU A 357 -1.11 -2.33 -1.17
CA LEU A 357 -2.13 -3.26 -0.70
C LEU A 357 -3.42 -3.22 -1.51
N GLN A 358 -3.59 -2.25 -2.42
CA GLN A 358 -4.84 -1.98 -3.15
C GLN A 358 -6.03 -1.80 -2.19
N VAL A 359 -5.82 -1.03 -1.12
CA VAL A 359 -6.77 -0.79 -0.03
C VAL A 359 -6.87 0.71 0.21
N PRO A 360 -8.09 1.30 0.38
CA PRO A 360 -8.23 2.67 0.81
C PRO A 360 -7.67 2.87 2.22
N VAL A 361 -7.00 4.01 2.42
CA VAL A 361 -6.47 4.45 3.71
C VAL A 361 -7.17 5.74 4.11
N ILE A 362 -7.88 5.74 5.23
CA ILE A 362 -8.41 6.94 5.86
C ILE A 362 -7.43 7.38 6.95
N ALA A 363 -6.93 8.59 6.82
CA ALA A 363 -6.05 9.20 7.79
C ALA A 363 -6.74 10.43 8.41
N LEU A 364 -6.80 10.47 9.75
CA LEU A 364 -7.33 11.61 10.46
C LEU A 364 -6.26 12.64 10.73
N SER A 365 -6.64 13.92 10.67
CA SER A 365 -5.74 15.05 10.96
C SER A 365 -6.44 16.10 11.80
N GLN A 366 -5.67 16.79 12.62
CA GLN A 366 -6.15 17.94 13.36
C GLN A 366 -5.85 19.21 12.59
N LEU A 367 -6.83 20.12 12.48
CA LEU A 367 -6.65 21.41 11.83
C LEU A 367 -5.92 22.42 12.72
N SER A 368 -5.19 23.34 12.09
CA SER A 368 -4.56 24.47 12.74
C SER A 368 -5.58 25.35 13.51
N ARG A 369 -5.11 25.98 14.59
CA ARG A 369 -5.92 26.94 15.37
C ARG A 369 -6.31 28.20 14.57
N ALA A 370 -5.68 28.46 13.43
CA ALA A 370 -6.01 29.57 12.55
C ALA A 370 -7.48 29.56 12.07
N VAL A 371 -8.12 28.39 12.01
CA VAL A 371 -9.56 28.24 11.72
C VAL A 371 -10.41 29.04 12.71
N GLU A 372 -10.05 29.04 14.00
CA GLU A 372 -10.82 29.69 15.08
C GLU A 372 -10.67 31.24 15.08
N GLN A 373 -9.69 31.76 14.34
CA GLN A 373 -9.47 33.20 14.20
C GLN A 373 -10.36 33.84 13.11
N ARG A 374 -11.02 33.01 12.28
CA ARG A 374 -11.91 33.49 11.23
C ARG A 374 -13.34 33.65 11.74
N PRO A 375 -14.10 34.66 11.26
CA PRO A 375 -15.46 34.90 11.71
C PRO A 375 -16.40 33.69 11.49
N GLU A 376 -16.24 32.99 10.40
CA GLU A 376 -17.11 31.85 10.03
C GLU A 376 -16.61 30.49 10.55
N HIS A 377 -15.40 30.42 11.13
CA HIS A 377 -14.77 29.19 11.61
C HIS A 377 -14.78 28.00 10.61
N ARG A 378 -15.05 28.25 9.33
CA ARG A 378 -15.12 27.22 8.29
C ARG A 378 -13.74 26.75 7.89
N PRO A 379 -13.50 25.44 7.86
CA PRO A 379 -12.21 24.88 7.46
C PRO A 379 -11.95 25.03 5.96
N MET A 380 -10.67 25.22 5.60
CA MET A 380 -10.19 25.25 4.22
C MET A 380 -8.83 24.55 4.10
N LEU A 381 -8.39 24.24 2.87
CA LEU A 381 -7.15 23.48 2.64
C LEU A 381 -5.92 24.13 3.28
N SER A 382 -5.85 25.46 3.33
CA SER A 382 -4.73 26.18 3.98
C SER A 382 -4.62 25.92 5.48
N ASP A 383 -5.65 25.36 6.15
CA ASP A 383 -5.63 25.05 7.57
C ASP A 383 -4.88 23.74 7.89
N LEU A 384 -4.49 23.01 6.85
CA LEU A 384 -3.59 21.86 6.91
C LEU A 384 -2.10 22.26 6.93
N ARG A 385 -1.76 23.52 7.25
CA ARG A 385 -0.43 24.16 7.08
C ARG A 385 0.76 23.43 7.69
N GLU A 386 0.58 22.67 8.77
CA GLU A 386 1.64 21.80 9.31
C GLU A 386 1.81 20.51 8.49
N SER A 387 0.98 20.33 7.49
CA SER A 387 0.80 19.11 6.71
C SER A 387 0.59 19.40 5.22
N GLY A 388 1.18 20.45 4.66
CA GLY A 388 0.97 20.86 3.26
C GLY A 388 1.26 19.74 2.23
N ALA A 389 2.18 18.85 2.55
CA ALA A 389 2.44 17.67 1.72
C ALA A 389 1.28 16.67 1.74
N ILE A 390 0.55 16.54 2.85
CA ILE A 390 -0.60 15.62 2.94
C ILE A 390 -1.70 16.05 1.98
N GLU A 391 -1.92 17.37 1.82
CA GLU A 391 -2.86 17.88 0.83
C GLU A 391 -2.49 17.42 -0.59
N HIS A 392 -1.21 17.44 -0.93
CA HIS A 392 -0.74 17.00 -2.25
C HIS A 392 -0.91 15.50 -2.47
N ASP A 393 -0.57 14.69 -1.48
CA ASP A 393 -0.55 13.22 -1.57
C ASP A 393 -1.97 12.63 -1.52
N ALA A 394 -2.88 13.22 -0.74
CA ALA A 394 -4.25 12.74 -0.60
C ALA A 394 -5.04 12.84 -1.92
N ASP A 395 -5.82 11.80 -2.21
CA ASP A 395 -6.74 11.78 -3.35
C ASP A 395 -8.05 12.49 -3.01
N VAL A 396 -8.48 12.38 -1.75
CA VAL A 396 -9.67 13.03 -1.21
C VAL A 396 -9.32 13.73 0.09
N VAL A 397 -9.77 14.98 0.25
CA VAL A 397 -9.67 15.74 1.52
C VAL A 397 -11.06 16.16 1.93
N MET A 398 -11.44 15.78 3.13
CA MET A 398 -12.73 16.10 3.74
C MET A 398 -12.53 16.88 5.04
N PHE A 399 -13.38 17.86 5.28
CA PHE A 399 -13.46 18.56 6.56
C PHE A 399 -14.78 18.28 7.24
N LEU A 400 -14.75 18.14 8.56
CA LEU A 400 -15.96 18.12 9.37
C LEU A 400 -16.14 19.48 10.02
N TYR A 401 -17.36 20.00 9.91
CA TYR A 401 -17.74 21.27 10.48
C TYR A 401 -19.14 21.16 11.10
N ARG A 402 -19.33 21.80 12.25
CA ARG A 402 -20.62 21.90 12.94
C ARG A 402 -20.82 23.33 13.34
N ASP A 403 -21.85 23.95 12.75
CA ASP A 403 -22.18 25.35 13.04
C ASP A 403 -22.73 25.52 14.46
N ASP A 404 -23.50 24.56 14.97
CA ASP A 404 -24.10 24.57 16.33
C ASP A 404 -23.03 24.53 17.45
N TYR A 405 -21.81 24.16 17.15
CA TYR A 405 -20.69 24.18 18.10
C TYR A 405 -20.18 25.62 18.34
N TYR A 406 -20.17 26.45 17.31
CA TYR A 406 -19.69 27.83 17.38
C TYR A 406 -20.83 28.83 17.61
N ASN A 407 -21.99 28.57 17.04
CA ASN A 407 -23.18 29.42 17.04
C ASN A 407 -24.36 28.70 17.70
N PRO A 408 -24.60 28.88 19.01
CA PRO A 408 -25.74 28.22 19.70
C PRO A 408 -27.12 28.57 19.13
N ASP A 409 -27.23 29.74 18.49
CA ASP A 409 -28.49 30.25 17.93
C ASP A 409 -28.69 29.90 16.44
N THR A 410 -27.83 29.03 15.86
CA THR A 410 -27.94 28.64 14.46
C THR A 410 -29.25 27.90 14.15
N GLU A 411 -29.77 28.07 12.96
CA GLU A 411 -30.88 27.27 12.42
C GLU A 411 -30.48 25.81 12.12
N LYS A 412 -29.16 25.53 12.01
CA LYS A 412 -28.59 24.22 11.68
C LYS A 412 -28.26 23.39 12.93
N LYS A 413 -29.12 23.37 13.93
CA LYS A 413 -28.89 22.57 15.15
C LYS A 413 -28.86 21.07 14.84
N GLY A 414 -27.86 20.37 15.37
CA GLY A 414 -27.67 18.92 15.15
C GLY A 414 -27.30 18.57 13.71
N ILE A 415 -26.88 19.54 12.89
CA ILE A 415 -26.40 19.30 11.54
C ILE A 415 -24.86 19.37 11.53
N ALA A 416 -24.25 18.34 10.96
CA ALA A 416 -22.84 18.29 10.69
C ALA A 416 -22.58 18.36 9.18
N GLU A 417 -21.66 19.17 8.77
CA GLU A 417 -21.26 19.31 7.37
C GLU A 417 -19.99 18.50 7.11
N VAL A 418 -20.01 17.66 6.08
CA VAL A 418 -18.85 17.01 5.49
C VAL A 418 -18.48 17.77 4.23
N ILE A 419 -17.39 18.52 4.28
CA ILE A 419 -16.93 19.38 3.19
C ILE A 419 -15.85 18.63 2.40
N ILE A 420 -16.17 18.15 1.20
CA ILE A 420 -15.19 17.59 0.28
C ILE A 420 -14.45 18.75 -0.38
N ALA A 421 -13.29 19.10 0.15
CA ALA A 421 -12.49 20.23 -0.31
C ALA A 421 -11.53 19.87 -1.47
N LYS A 422 -11.16 18.59 -1.58
CA LYS A 422 -10.35 18.05 -2.67
C LYS A 422 -10.86 16.67 -3.03
N GLN A 423 -10.97 16.39 -4.33
CA GLN A 423 -11.22 15.05 -4.87
C GLN A 423 -10.59 14.95 -6.26
N ARG A 424 -9.71 13.94 -6.47
CA ARG A 424 -9.04 13.76 -7.78
C ARG A 424 -9.99 13.24 -8.85
N ASN A 425 -10.91 12.36 -8.49
CA ASN A 425 -11.75 11.63 -9.44
C ASN A 425 -13.25 11.90 -9.20
N GLY A 426 -13.63 13.11 -8.80
CA GLY A 426 -15.02 13.46 -8.59
C GLY A 426 -15.24 14.92 -8.19
N PRO A 427 -16.50 15.33 -7.95
CA PRO A 427 -16.84 16.69 -7.62
C PRO A 427 -16.53 17.03 -6.15
N ILE A 428 -16.10 18.25 -5.91
CA ILE A 428 -16.07 18.83 -4.56
C ILE A 428 -17.45 19.29 -4.13
N GLY A 429 -17.66 19.52 -2.84
CA GLY A 429 -18.92 20.08 -2.31
C GLY A 429 -19.18 19.70 -0.88
N THR A 430 -20.30 20.12 -0.35
CA THR A 430 -20.70 19.87 1.03
C THR A 430 -21.85 18.87 1.09
N ILE A 431 -21.85 18.04 2.12
CA ILE A 431 -22.88 17.07 2.46
C ILE A 431 -23.31 17.35 3.89
N GLU A 432 -24.60 17.33 4.13
CA GLU A 432 -25.17 17.51 5.46
C GLU A 432 -25.59 16.16 6.05
N LEU A 433 -25.22 15.94 7.32
CA LEU A 433 -25.55 14.77 8.11
C LEU A 433 -26.19 15.21 9.42
N VAL A 434 -27.03 14.36 10.00
CA VAL A 434 -27.56 14.56 11.34
C VAL A 434 -26.49 14.11 12.35
N TRP A 435 -26.20 14.95 13.34
CA TRP A 435 -25.37 14.62 14.47
C TRP A 435 -26.23 14.29 15.70
N LEU A 436 -26.02 13.10 16.26
CA LEU A 436 -26.70 12.58 17.44
C LEU A 436 -25.66 12.48 18.58
N PRO A 437 -25.56 13.52 19.44
CA PRO A 437 -24.49 13.60 20.44
C PRO A 437 -24.52 12.47 21.47
N ASP A 438 -25.74 12.06 21.92
CA ASP A 438 -25.90 11.05 22.96
C ASP A 438 -25.29 9.70 22.56
N TYR A 439 -25.36 9.37 21.28
CA TYR A 439 -24.84 8.12 20.70
C TYR A 439 -23.52 8.29 19.96
N THR A 440 -22.95 9.51 19.96
CA THR A 440 -21.77 9.85 19.13
C THR A 440 -21.91 9.38 17.67
N LYS A 441 -23.09 9.61 17.09
CA LYS A 441 -23.51 9.05 15.80
C LYS A 441 -23.79 10.11 14.76
N PHE A 442 -23.30 9.85 13.53
CA PHE A 442 -23.77 10.55 12.34
C PHE A 442 -24.82 9.71 11.62
N ALA A 443 -25.85 10.35 11.10
CA ALA A 443 -26.92 9.71 10.34
C ALA A 443 -27.20 10.47 9.04
N ASN A 444 -27.74 9.77 8.05
CA ASN A 444 -28.18 10.40 6.81
C ASN A 444 -29.35 11.37 7.11
N LEU A 445 -29.27 12.56 6.52
CA LEU A 445 -30.39 13.51 6.57
C LEU A 445 -31.53 12.98 5.68
N GLN A 446 -32.69 12.73 6.25
CA GLN A 446 -33.88 12.43 5.46
C GLN A 446 -34.36 13.73 4.82
N LYS A 447 -34.32 13.79 3.49
CA LYS A 447 -34.87 14.89 2.66
C LYS A 447 -36.34 14.66 2.43
#